data_c01f2ff4f72a5222b3cf2e0e8c4f4fa8
#
_entry.id   c01f2ff4f72a5222b3cf2e0e8c4f4fa8
#
_cell.length_a   1.000
_cell.length_b   1.000
_cell.length_c   1.000
_cell.angle_alpha   90.00
_cell.angle_beta   90.00
_cell.angle_gamma   90.00
#
_symmetry.space_group_name_H-M   'P 1'
#
loop_
_entity.id
_entity.type
_entity.pdbx_description
1 polymer ?
#
loop_
_entity_poly.entity_id
_entity_poly.type
_entity_poly.pdbx_seq_one_letter_code
_entity_poly.pdbx_strand_id
1 'polypeptide(L)'
;MIPKEKVEAIVSKHSSIEKELASGNIDSKNYASKSKEYSELGNIVKVASHYLKIDDEKQDLENLIKDPKSDEEMLKLAKKEINELTVKKAEYENKLKIFLLPKDEDDNKNAIVEIRA
;
A
#
# COMPACT_ATOMS: atom_id res chain seq x y z
N MET A 1 -2.32 11.44 6.13
CA MET A 1 -1.69 10.21 6.62
C MET A 1 -2.66 9.03 6.55
N ILE A 2 -2.19 7.89 6.08
CA ILE A 2 -3.03 6.71 5.92
C ILE A 2 -2.85 5.81 7.16
N PRO A 3 -3.95 5.35 7.78
CA PRO A 3 -3.82 4.40 8.89
C PRO A 3 -3.09 3.14 8.44
N LYS A 4 -2.10 2.74 9.23
CA LYS A 4 -1.32 1.54 8.96
C LYS A 4 -2.21 0.30 8.84
N GLU A 5 -3.25 0.24 9.64
CA GLU A 5 -4.21 -0.86 9.64
C GLU A 5 -4.86 -1.06 8.27
N LYS A 6 -5.19 0.04 7.59
CA LYS A 6 -5.79 -0.04 6.25
C LYS A 6 -4.80 -0.57 5.23
N VAL A 7 -3.54 -0.18 5.35
CA VAL A 7 -2.49 -0.66 4.45
C VAL A 7 -2.24 -2.15 4.68
N GLU A 8 -2.17 -2.56 5.94
CA GLU A 8 -2.01 -3.96 6.29
C GLU A 8 -3.19 -4.80 5.80
N ALA A 9 -4.39 -4.24 5.86
CA ALA A 9 -5.59 -4.92 5.37
C ALA A 9 -5.52 -5.21 3.87
N ILE A 10 -4.93 -4.29 3.09
CA ILE A 10 -4.74 -4.50 1.65
C ILE A 10 -3.84 -5.72 1.41
N VAL A 11 -2.72 -5.79 2.11
CA VAL A 11 -1.78 -6.89 1.97
C VAL A 11 -2.41 -8.21 2.42
N SER A 12 -3.10 -8.19 3.55
CA SER A 12 -3.78 -9.39 4.08
C SER A 12 -4.86 -9.89 3.15
N LYS A 13 -5.67 -8.99 2.62
CA LYS A 13 -6.76 -9.35 1.71
C LYS A 13 -6.21 -9.96 0.42
N HIS A 14 -5.16 -9.37 -0.13
CA HIS A 14 -4.52 -9.90 -1.32
C HIS A 14 -4.03 -11.33 -1.08
N SER A 15 -3.38 -11.56 0.05
CA SER A 15 -2.88 -12.87 0.43
C SER A 15 -4.00 -13.89 0.61
N SER A 16 -5.11 -13.47 1.26
CA SER A 16 -6.29 -14.34 1.46
C SER A 16 -6.91 -14.75 0.14
N ILE A 17 -7.08 -13.80 -0.78
CA ILE A 17 -7.66 -14.09 -2.09
C ILE A 17 -6.75 -15.02 -2.88
N GLU A 18 -5.43 -14.79 -2.80
CA GLU A 18 -4.46 -15.65 -3.45
C GLU A 18 -4.61 -17.11 -2.99
N LYS A 19 -4.77 -17.31 -1.69
CA LYS A 19 -4.97 -18.65 -1.14
C LYS A 19 -6.29 -19.27 -1.60
N GLU A 20 -7.34 -18.48 -1.64
CA GLU A 20 -8.65 -18.95 -2.11
C GLU A 20 -8.57 -19.40 -3.57
N LEU A 21 -7.93 -18.60 -4.43
CA LEU A 21 -7.76 -18.94 -5.84
C LEU A 21 -6.91 -20.18 -6.03
N ALA A 22 -5.86 -20.32 -5.23
CA ALA A 22 -4.97 -21.48 -5.29
C ALA A 22 -5.64 -22.76 -4.80
N SER A 23 -6.61 -22.65 -3.88
CA SER A 23 -7.28 -23.82 -3.31
C SER A 23 -8.18 -24.54 -4.31
N GLY A 24 -8.68 -23.82 -5.32
CA GLY A 24 -9.58 -24.38 -6.31
C GLY A 24 -10.98 -24.66 -5.79
N ASN A 25 -11.30 -24.22 -4.59
CA ASN A 25 -12.61 -24.47 -3.95
C ASN A 25 -13.63 -23.36 -4.20
N ILE A 26 -13.37 -22.51 -5.14
CA ILE A 26 -14.25 -21.39 -5.46
C ILE A 26 -15.07 -21.73 -6.69
N ASP A 27 -16.38 -21.46 -6.66
CA ASP A 27 -17.22 -21.69 -7.82
C ASP A 27 -16.87 -20.68 -8.93
N SER A 28 -17.28 -20.97 -10.16
CA SER A 28 -16.88 -20.17 -11.33
C SER A 28 -17.33 -18.71 -11.24
N LYS A 29 -18.48 -18.47 -10.65
CA LYS A 29 -19.01 -17.11 -10.46
C LYS A 29 -18.11 -16.29 -9.52
N ASN A 30 -17.81 -16.88 -8.37
CA ASN A 30 -16.93 -16.23 -7.39
C ASN A 30 -15.48 -16.18 -7.86
N TYR A 31 -15.07 -17.17 -8.63
CA TYR A 31 -13.71 -17.20 -9.18
C TYR A 31 -13.43 -15.96 -10.03
N ALA A 32 -14.36 -15.62 -10.93
CA ALA A 32 -14.20 -14.45 -11.79
C ALA A 32 -14.12 -13.16 -10.97
N SER A 33 -15.01 -13.03 -9.97
CA SER A 33 -15.05 -11.88 -9.07
C SER A 33 -13.75 -11.77 -8.25
N LYS A 34 -13.31 -12.88 -7.69
CA LYS A 34 -12.08 -12.93 -6.88
C LYS A 34 -10.84 -12.67 -7.72
N SER A 35 -10.80 -13.20 -8.94
CA SER A 35 -9.67 -12.95 -9.86
C SER A 35 -9.54 -11.48 -10.19
N LYS A 36 -10.68 -10.82 -10.42
CA LYS A 36 -10.69 -9.38 -10.69
C LYS A 36 -10.18 -8.60 -9.48
N GLU A 37 -10.68 -8.93 -8.31
CA GLU A 37 -10.27 -8.29 -7.06
C GLU A 37 -8.78 -8.52 -6.79
N TYR A 38 -8.31 -9.74 -7.03
CA TYR A 38 -6.90 -10.08 -6.86
C TYR A 38 -6.02 -9.23 -7.78
N SER A 39 -6.43 -9.09 -9.03
CA SER A 39 -5.70 -8.28 -10.01
C SER A 39 -5.65 -6.80 -9.61
N GLU A 40 -6.77 -6.26 -9.14
CA GLU A 40 -6.84 -4.87 -8.69
C GLU A 40 -5.94 -4.63 -7.47
N LEU A 41 -6.00 -5.55 -6.51
CA LEU A 41 -5.15 -5.46 -5.32
C LEU A 41 -3.68 -5.66 -5.67
N GLY A 42 -3.40 -6.49 -6.66
CA GLY A 42 -2.04 -6.72 -7.15
C GLY A 42 -1.34 -5.45 -7.61
N ASN A 43 -2.11 -4.50 -8.15
CA ASN A 43 -1.56 -3.22 -8.60
C ASN A 43 -1.09 -2.35 -7.44
N ILE A 44 -1.70 -2.51 -6.27
CA ILE A 44 -1.43 -1.64 -5.12
C ILE A 44 -0.68 -2.36 -4.00
N VAL A 45 -0.72 -3.70 -3.96
CA VAL A 45 -0.12 -4.45 -2.86
C VAL A 45 1.39 -4.22 -2.75
N LYS A 46 2.06 -4.03 -3.86
CA LYS A 46 3.50 -3.72 -3.86
C LYS A 46 3.76 -2.38 -3.19
N VAL A 47 2.95 -1.39 -3.53
CA VAL A 47 3.03 -0.06 -2.92
C VAL A 47 2.74 -0.16 -1.43
N ALA A 48 1.70 -0.92 -1.06
CA ALA A 48 1.34 -1.12 0.34
C ALA A 48 2.48 -1.76 1.13
N SER A 49 3.10 -2.80 0.57
CA SER A 49 4.22 -3.49 1.21
C SER A 49 5.43 -2.56 1.39
N HIS A 50 5.77 -1.80 0.36
CA HIS A 50 6.86 -0.84 0.44
C HIS A 50 6.57 0.25 1.46
N TYR A 51 5.34 0.73 1.49
CA TYR A 51 4.92 1.75 2.45
C TYR A 51 5.12 1.27 3.90
N LEU A 52 4.73 0.03 4.17
CA LEU A 52 4.90 -0.55 5.51
C LEU A 52 6.37 -0.71 5.88
N LYS A 53 7.20 -1.08 4.92
CA LYS A 53 8.64 -1.26 5.15
C LYS A 53 9.37 0.07 5.37
N ILE A 54 8.90 1.14 4.74
CA ILE A 54 9.54 2.45 4.85
C ILE A 54 9.63 2.90 6.29
N ASP A 55 8.58 2.72 7.08
CA ASP A 55 8.59 3.13 8.48
C ASP A 55 9.68 2.40 9.25
N ASP A 56 9.82 1.09 9.02
CA ASP A 56 10.87 0.30 9.66
C ASP A 56 12.26 0.74 9.21
N GLU A 57 12.43 0.99 7.91
CA GLU A 57 13.70 1.45 7.38
C GLU A 57 14.09 2.81 7.93
N LYS A 58 13.14 3.73 8.02
CA LYS A 58 13.38 5.06 8.61
C LYS A 58 13.78 4.94 10.06
N GLN A 59 13.11 4.06 10.81
CA GLN A 59 13.43 3.87 12.21
C GLN A 59 14.84 3.32 12.40
N ASP A 60 15.24 2.37 11.56
CA ASP A 60 16.60 1.84 11.59
C ASP A 60 17.64 2.92 11.34
N LEU A 61 17.36 3.80 10.37
CA LEU A 61 18.24 4.92 10.06
C LEU A 61 18.30 5.94 11.18
N GLU A 62 17.17 6.22 11.82
CA GLU A 62 17.11 7.11 12.98
C GLU A 62 17.93 6.55 14.14
N ASN A 63 17.84 5.23 14.37
CA ASN A 63 18.65 4.57 15.39
C ASN A 63 20.13 4.69 15.09
N LEU A 64 20.49 4.58 13.81
CA LEU A 64 21.87 4.75 13.38
C LEU A 64 22.39 6.17 13.66
N ILE A 65 21.54 7.16 13.42
CA ILE A 65 21.88 8.57 13.69
C ILE A 65 22.09 8.80 15.17
N LYS A 66 21.30 8.15 16.01
CA LYS A 66 21.40 8.28 17.47
C LYS A 66 22.55 7.49 18.07
N ASP A 67 23.11 6.55 17.32
CA ASP A 67 24.20 5.70 17.81
C ASP A 67 25.49 6.52 17.92
N PRO A 68 26.11 6.59 19.12
CA PRO A 68 27.34 7.35 19.29
C PRO A 68 28.53 6.75 18.55
N LYS A 69 28.42 5.51 18.09
CA LYS A 69 29.47 4.85 17.32
C LYS A 69 29.46 5.20 15.84
N SER A 70 28.40 5.83 15.37
CA SER A 70 28.28 6.23 13.97
C SER A 70 29.20 7.40 13.67
N ASP A 71 29.93 7.30 12.54
CA ASP A 71 30.80 8.39 12.11
C ASP A 71 30.04 9.40 11.25
N GLU A 72 30.72 10.49 10.85
CA GLU A 72 30.10 11.56 10.08
C GLU A 72 29.57 11.09 8.74
N GLU A 73 30.29 10.21 8.06
CA GLU A 73 29.87 9.68 6.76
C GLU A 73 28.59 8.87 6.88
N MET A 74 28.51 8.01 7.92
CA MET A 74 27.33 7.22 8.19
C MET A 74 26.15 8.12 8.49
N LEU A 75 26.36 9.18 9.28
CA LEU A 75 25.30 10.13 9.62
C LEU A 75 24.77 10.86 8.37
N LYS A 76 25.67 11.27 7.51
CA LYS A 76 25.29 11.95 6.27
C LYS A 76 24.48 11.03 5.35
N LEU A 77 24.94 9.80 5.19
CA LEU A 77 24.24 8.81 4.37
C LEU A 77 22.87 8.49 4.95
N ALA A 78 22.81 8.30 6.25
CA ALA A 78 21.53 8.00 6.93
C ALA A 78 20.54 9.13 6.75
N LYS A 79 20.96 10.36 6.92
CA LYS A 79 20.10 11.54 6.75
C LYS A 79 19.62 11.66 5.30
N LYS A 80 20.50 11.41 4.33
CA LYS A 80 20.14 11.43 2.92
C LYS A 80 19.09 10.38 2.61
N GLU A 81 19.28 9.15 3.10
CA GLU A 81 18.35 8.07 2.88
C GLU A 81 17.00 8.33 3.53
N ILE A 82 16.99 8.92 4.74
CA ILE A 82 15.74 9.29 5.40
C ILE A 82 14.97 10.29 4.56
N ASN A 83 15.65 11.28 3.97
CA ASN A 83 15.00 12.25 3.09
C ASN A 83 14.40 11.58 1.86
N GLU A 84 15.13 10.65 1.25
CA GLU A 84 14.66 9.90 0.09
C GLU A 84 13.46 9.05 0.45
N LEU A 85 13.50 8.37 1.60
CA LEU A 85 12.40 7.54 2.08
C LEU A 85 11.17 8.39 2.40
N THR A 86 11.37 9.60 2.92
CA THR A 86 10.28 10.53 3.22
C THR A 86 9.54 10.91 1.93
N VAL A 87 10.30 11.20 0.86
CA VAL A 87 9.72 11.51 -0.45
C VAL A 87 8.96 10.31 -1.00
N LYS A 88 9.57 9.13 -0.96
CA LYS A 88 8.93 7.89 -1.42
C LYS A 88 7.67 7.58 -0.63
N LYS A 89 7.72 7.80 0.67
CA LYS A 89 6.55 7.58 1.54
C LYS A 89 5.38 8.45 1.09
N ALA A 90 5.65 9.72 0.80
CA ALA A 90 4.61 10.63 0.32
C ALA A 90 4.02 10.16 -1.01
N GLU A 91 4.87 9.67 -1.92
CA GLU A 91 4.42 9.13 -3.20
C GLU A 91 3.53 7.90 -3.01
N TYR A 92 3.95 6.99 -2.15
CA TYR A 92 3.17 5.78 -1.85
C TYR A 92 1.87 6.12 -1.16
N GLU A 93 1.89 7.11 -0.25
CA GLU A 93 0.66 7.58 0.40
C GLU A 93 -0.35 8.10 -0.62
N ASN A 94 0.10 8.88 -1.59
CA ASN A 94 -0.78 9.39 -2.63
C ASN A 94 -1.41 8.26 -3.44
N LYS A 95 -0.61 7.28 -3.83
CA LYS A 95 -1.12 6.11 -4.57
C LYS A 95 -2.13 5.32 -3.75
N LEU A 96 -1.84 5.11 -2.48
CA LEU A 96 -2.74 4.41 -1.57
C LEU A 96 -4.02 5.19 -1.33
N LYS A 97 -3.93 6.50 -1.18
CA LYS A 97 -5.11 7.36 -1.02
C LYS A 97 -6.04 7.25 -2.22
N ILE A 98 -5.47 7.32 -3.42
CA ILE A 98 -6.24 7.20 -4.65
C ILE A 98 -6.93 5.84 -4.71
N PHE A 99 -6.23 4.79 -4.35
CA PHE A 99 -6.79 3.44 -4.33
C PHE A 99 -7.91 3.30 -3.31
N LEU A 100 -7.75 3.90 -2.14
CA LEU A 100 -8.71 3.78 -1.03
C LEU A 100 -9.90 4.74 -1.16
N LEU A 101 -9.85 5.71 -2.07
CA LEU A 101 -10.98 6.61 -2.29
C LEU A 101 -12.19 5.84 -2.82
N PRO A 102 -13.43 6.17 -2.35
CA PRO A 102 -14.64 5.55 -2.88
C PRO A 102 -14.79 5.89 -4.36
N LYS A 103 -15.01 4.94 -5.11
CA LYS A 103 -15.26 5.17 -6.53
C LYS A 103 -16.72 5.51 -6.73
N ASP A 104 -16.96 6.31 -6.74
CA ASP A 104 -18.03 6.81 -6.99
C ASP A 104 -18.76 7.29 -6.98
N GLU A 105 -18.91 7.27 -6.38
CA GLU A 105 -19.37 7.71 -6.34
C GLU A 105 -19.49 8.37 -6.99
N ASP A 106 -19.53 8.19 -7.12
CA ASP A 106 -19.41 8.68 -7.88
C ASP A 106 -19.37 8.57 -8.59
N ASP A 107 -19.48 8.17 -8.30
CA ASP A 107 -19.30 8.17 -9.01
C ASP A 107 -19.79 7.87 -9.37
N ASN A 108 -20.22 7.67 -9.00
CA ASN A 108 -20.53 7.75 -9.26
C ASN A 108 -21.15 7.81 -9.39
N LYS A 109 -21.57 8.02 -9.39
CA LYS A 109 -22.04 8.49 -9.46
C LYS A 109 -22.20 8.66 -10.14
N ASN A 110 -22.85 8.48 -9.87
CA ASN A 110 -23.05 8.92 -10.41
C ASN A 110 -23.32 8.80 -10.97
N ALA A 111 -23.77 8.58 -11.09
CA ALA A 111 -23.92 8.70 -11.61
C ALA A 111 -24.36 8.48 -11.99
N ILE A 112 -24.90 8.48 -12.06
CA ILE A 112 -25.17 8.66 -12.32
C ILE A 112 -25.52 8.47 -12.68
N VAL A 113 -25.94 8.30 -12.70
CA VAL A 113 -26.04 8.52 -12.95
C VAL A 113 -26.38 8.34 -13.32
N GLU A 114 -26.79 8.15 -13.29
CA GLU A 114 -26.94 8.39 -13.54
C GLU A 114 -27.21 8.44 -13.92
N ILE A 115 -27.86 8.10 -13.93
CA ILE A 115 -27.96 8.54 -14.12
C ILE A 115 -28.41 8.54 -14.51
N ARG A 116 -28.91 8.43 -14.59
CA ARG A 116 -29.13 8.87 -14.80
C ARG A 116 -29.21 9.06 -15.28
N ALA A 117 -29.72 8.48 -15.16
CA ALA A 117 -29.56 8.92 -15.63
C ALA A 117 -29.41 9.17 -15.88
#